data_88b50396bfb50d9d6178f304efeb3b3a
#
_entry.id   88b50396bfb50d9d6178f304efeb3b3a
#
_cell.length_a   1.000
_cell.length_b   1.000
_cell.length_c   1.000
_cell.angle_alpha   90.00
_cell.angle_beta   90.00
_cell.angle_gamma   90.00
#
_symmetry.space_group_name_H-M   'P 1'
#
loop_
_entity.id
_entity.type
_entity.pdbx_description
1 polymer ?
#
loop_
_entity_poly.entity_id
_entity_poly.type
_entity_poly.pdbx_seq_one_letter_code
_entity_poly.pdbx_strand_id
1 'polypeptide(L)'
;NDLYYEVSEKLDSVKLTAKVKTTLTCTRGAALVLKLFDADGLLVAENTAPACDGQVSLDCPNPRLWWCRGQGEQYLYTCSVGLVDAGGLLRDTSRRRVGFRRVRLVMNADNWGTTGWPQTQAYFPITIELNGRRIFGKGSNYVPTEIFYSRMTRQVYYDTLKCALDCNMNLLRLWGGGLVNREPFFELCDEMGLMVWQEFTMSCNVYPDKPELLDVIEKESISVIKRLKSHPCVVLWCGGNELFNGWSGMTNQSHPLRLLDKLCYEYDRFTPYIMTSPLYGMGHGCYLAITREGNEGISDFVDVYRTAYTEFGSPSPAPFEYIRQYCPPDELYNVSADNCWRDHHAIDSWGPETWFRRSEIEAYYGPADTLEKTIENGLELQGESYKGMFEEARRRWPATSMAVNWCFNEPWPCFAN
;
A
#
# COMPACT_ATOMS: atom_id res chain seq x y z
N ASN A 1 -20.86 -10.44 9.21
CA ASN A 1 -19.88 -11.43 9.64
C ASN A 1 -18.46 -10.85 9.59
N ASP A 2 -17.59 -11.38 10.41
CA ASP A 2 -16.18 -11.05 10.50
C ASP A 2 -15.38 -12.32 10.21
N LEU A 3 -14.63 -12.34 9.09
CA LEU A 3 -13.89 -13.51 8.61
C LEU A 3 -12.40 -13.30 8.86
N TYR A 4 -11.72 -14.30 9.42
CA TYR A 4 -10.28 -14.31 9.59
C TYR A 4 -9.73 -15.75 9.51
N TYR A 5 -8.44 -15.87 9.25
CA TYR A 5 -7.78 -17.17 9.18
C TYR A 5 -6.40 -17.13 9.83
N GLU A 6 -5.94 -18.30 10.24
CA GLU A 6 -4.60 -18.52 10.79
C GLU A 6 -3.92 -19.64 10.01
N VAL A 7 -2.76 -19.33 9.45
CA VAL A 7 -1.92 -20.31 8.76
C VAL A 7 -0.90 -20.87 9.73
N SER A 8 -0.74 -22.20 9.78
CA SER A 8 0.24 -22.86 10.64
C SER A 8 1.67 -22.42 10.34
N GLU A 9 2.56 -22.57 11.34
CA GLU A 9 3.99 -22.29 11.17
C GLU A 9 4.63 -23.11 10.03
N LYS A 10 4.17 -24.34 9.82
CA LYS A 10 4.65 -25.22 8.75
C LYS A 10 3.99 -24.96 7.39
N LEU A 11 3.01 -24.06 7.34
CA LEU A 11 2.23 -23.75 6.12
C LEU A 11 1.39 -24.93 5.59
N ASP A 12 1.15 -25.95 6.41
CA ASP A 12 0.48 -27.20 6.06
C ASP A 12 -0.99 -27.26 6.49
N SER A 13 -1.47 -26.24 7.21
CA SER A 13 -2.86 -26.14 7.63
C SER A 13 -3.32 -24.70 7.81
N VAL A 14 -4.61 -24.48 7.63
CA VAL A 14 -5.28 -23.20 7.87
C VAL A 14 -6.51 -23.46 8.74
N LYS A 15 -6.66 -22.65 9.79
CA LYS A 15 -7.91 -22.53 10.53
C LYS A 15 -8.65 -21.28 10.08
N LEU A 16 -9.79 -21.46 9.44
CA LEU A 16 -10.67 -20.36 8.98
C LEU A 16 -11.82 -20.20 9.99
N THR A 17 -12.07 -18.98 10.43
CA THR A 17 -13.11 -18.65 11.42
C THR A 17 -14.01 -17.52 10.93
N ALA A 18 -15.31 -17.72 11.02
CA ALA A 18 -16.30 -16.68 10.81
C ALA A 18 -16.99 -16.35 12.14
N LYS A 19 -16.92 -15.07 12.57
CA LYS A 19 -17.73 -14.53 13.66
C LYS A 19 -18.96 -13.85 13.07
N VAL A 20 -20.14 -14.20 13.58
CA VAL A 20 -21.41 -13.75 13.05
C VAL A 20 -22.23 -13.05 14.13
N LYS A 21 -22.68 -11.82 13.83
CA LYS A 21 -23.74 -11.19 14.61
C LYS A 21 -25.04 -11.31 13.85
N THR A 22 -26.05 -11.90 14.49
CA THR A 22 -27.38 -12.08 13.90
C THR A 22 -28.40 -11.14 14.53
N THR A 23 -29.40 -10.73 13.77
CA THR A 23 -30.58 -10.01 14.23
C THR A 23 -31.74 -10.91 14.61
N LEU A 24 -31.57 -12.24 14.50
CA LEU A 24 -32.58 -13.20 14.95
C LEU A 24 -32.83 -13.06 16.45
N THR A 25 -34.09 -12.91 16.83
CA THR A 25 -34.53 -12.78 18.21
C THR A 25 -34.42 -14.11 18.99
N CYS A 26 -34.40 -15.25 18.28
CA CYS A 26 -34.19 -16.58 18.84
C CYS A 26 -33.25 -17.38 17.97
N THR A 27 -32.09 -17.77 18.53
CA THR A 27 -31.09 -18.63 17.87
C THR A 27 -31.20 -20.10 18.31
N ARG A 28 -32.18 -20.45 19.17
CA ARG A 28 -32.34 -21.83 19.65
C ARG A 28 -32.62 -22.77 18.48
N GLY A 29 -31.75 -23.77 18.30
CA GLY A 29 -31.79 -24.74 17.21
C GLY A 29 -31.32 -24.21 15.84
N ALA A 30 -30.97 -22.92 15.72
CA ALA A 30 -30.33 -22.39 14.52
C ALA A 30 -28.84 -22.72 14.46
N ALA A 31 -28.29 -22.82 13.27
CA ALA A 31 -26.89 -23.18 13.01
C ALA A 31 -26.20 -22.19 12.09
N LEU A 32 -24.89 -22.00 12.32
CA LEU A 32 -23.97 -21.36 11.37
C LEU A 32 -23.28 -22.46 10.57
N VAL A 33 -23.28 -22.33 9.24
CA VAL A 33 -22.64 -23.25 8.31
C VAL A 33 -21.54 -22.53 7.58
N LEU A 34 -20.30 -22.99 7.74
CA LEU A 34 -19.13 -22.46 7.07
C LEU A 34 -18.65 -23.46 6.02
N LYS A 35 -18.57 -23.03 4.77
CA LYS A 35 -18.11 -23.83 3.62
C LYS A 35 -16.95 -23.13 2.93
N LEU A 36 -15.98 -23.94 2.53
CA LEU A 36 -14.83 -23.51 1.74
C LEU A 36 -14.85 -24.26 0.40
N PHE A 37 -14.83 -23.51 -0.68
CA PHE A 37 -14.78 -24.05 -2.05
C PHE A 37 -13.46 -23.65 -2.70
N ASP A 38 -12.90 -24.52 -3.52
CA ASP A 38 -11.73 -24.22 -4.34
C ASP A 38 -12.08 -23.28 -5.52
N ALA A 39 -11.08 -23.01 -6.36
CA ALA A 39 -11.25 -22.14 -7.54
C ALA A 39 -12.22 -22.72 -8.59
N ASP A 40 -12.38 -24.03 -8.63
CA ASP A 40 -13.28 -24.74 -9.54
C ASP A 40 -14.70 -24.88 -8.95
N GLY A 41 -14.92 -24.39 -7.73
CA GLY A 41 -16.20 -24.46 -7.03
C GLY A 41 -16.47 -25.78 -6.32
N LEU A 42 -15.47 -26.65 -6.18
CA LEU A 42 -15.60 -27.91 -5.44
C LEU A 42 -15.48 -27.65 -3.93
N LEU A 43 -16.31 -28.34 -3.14
CA LEU A 43 -16.29 -28.23 -1.69
C LEU A 43 -15.00 -28.85 -1.12
N VAL A 44 -14.17 -28.04 -0.47
CA VAL A 44 -12.90 -28.45 0.16
C VAL A 44 -13.10 -28.83 1.62
N ALA A 45 -13.86 -28.01 2.35
CA ALA A 45 -14.13 -28.21 3.78
C ALA A 45 -15.47 -27.58 4.17
N GLU A 46 -16.11 -28.16 5.18
CA GLU A 46 -17.36 -27.66 5.75
C GLU A 46 -17.38 -27.93 7.26
N ASN A 47 -17.94 -26.98 8.01
CA ASN A 47 -18.26 -27.20 9.42
C ASN A 47 -19.51 -26.42 9.81
N THR A 48 -20.19 -26.92 10.86
CA THR A 48 -21.41 -26.34 11.39
C THR A 48 -21.27 -26.15 12.90
N ALA A 49 -21.76 -25.03 13.41
CA ALA A 49 -21.79 -24.71 14.85
C ALA A 49 -23.17 -24.13 15.22
N PRO A 50 -23.58 -24.24 16.50
CA PRO A 50 -24.78 -23.56 16.98
C PRO A 50 -24.71 -22.05 16.75
N ALA A 51 -25.80 -21.45 16.26
CA ALA A 51 -25.81 -20.00 16.00
C ALA A 51 -25.67 -19.16 17.28
N CYS A 52 -26.04 -19.72 18.45
CA CYS A 52 -25.83 -19.06 19.75
C CYS A 52 -24.36 -18.84 20.12
N ASP A 53 -23.42 -19.62 19.56
CA ASP A 53 -21.99 -19.46 19.79
C ASP A 53 -21.41 -18.22 19.09
N GLY A 54 -22.15 -17.65 18.13
CA GLY A 54 -21.75 -16.47 17.39
C GLY A 54 -20.52 -16.67 16.48
N GLN A 55 -20.02 -17.90 16.36
CA GLN A 55 -18.88 -18.22 15.50
C GLN A 55 -18.90 -19.67 15.02
N VAL A 56 -18.23 -19.89 13.89
CA VAL A 56 -17.97 -21.22 13.34
C VAL A 56 -16.56 -21.23 12.72
N SER A 57 -15.84 -22.33 12.89
CA SER A 57 -14.49 -22.50 12.34
C SER A 57 -14.40 -23.81 11.56
N LEU A 58 -13.52 -23.85 10.56
CA LEU A 58 -13.15 -25.07 9.85
C LEU A 58 -11.62 -25.13 9.67
N ASP A 59 -11.10 -26.35 9.55
CA ASP A 59 -9.70 -26.60 9.26
C ASP A 59 -9.56 -27.02 7.78
N CYS A 60 -8.55 -26.48 7.12
CA CYS A 60 -8.17 -26.81 5.76
C CYS A 60 -6.74 -27.35 5.76
N PRO A 61 -6.53 -28.67 5.65
CA PRO A 61 -5.20 -29.26 5.56
C PRO A 61 -4.59 -29.04 4.16
N ASN A 62 -3.27 -28.85 4.13
CA ASN A 62 -2.49 -28.65 2.89
C ASN A 62 -3.10 -27.63 1.92
N PRO A 63 -3.37 -26.40 2.38
CA PRO A 63 -4.00 -25.38 1.54
C PRO A 63 -3.07 -24.96 0.41
N ARG A 64 -3.63 -24.63 -0.75
CA ARG A 64 -2.90 -23.82 -1.76
C ARG A 64 -2.81 -22.41 -1.25
N LEU A 65 -1.58 -21.91 -1.15
CA LEU A 65 -1.31 -20.58 -0.61
C LEU A 65 -1.39 -19.51 -1.69
N TRP A 66 -1.83 -18.31 -1.30
CA TRP A 66 -1.75 -17.13 -2.14
C TRP A 66 -0.31 -16.58 -2.12
N TRP A 67 0.19 -16.21 -3.30
CA TRP A 67 1.49 -15.59 -3.49
C TRP A 67 1.37 -14.26 -4.22
N CYS A 68 2.26 -13.33 -3.91
CA CYS A 68 2.38 -12.14 -4.72
C CYS A 68 2.98 -12.45 -6.10
N ARG A 69 2.76 -11.52 -7.04
CA ARG A 69 3.26 -11.60 -8.42
C ARG A 69 4.75 -11.97 -8.48
N GLY A 70 5.07 -12.93 -9.33
CA GLY A 70 6.44 -13.42 -9.54
C GLY A 70 6.95 -14.36 -8.45
N GLN A 71 6.14 -14.74 -7.47
CA GLN A 71 6.54 -15.67 -6.40
C GLN A 71 5.76 -16.99 -6.41
N GLY A 72 4.62 -17.03 -7.03
CA GLY A 72 3.75 -18.20 -7.13
C GLY A 72 2.37 -17.82 -7.62
N GLU A 73 1.40 -18.69 -7.40
CA GLU A 73 0.03 -18.53 -7.84
C GLU A 73 -0.78 -17.62 -6.90
N GLN A 74 -1.69 -16.82 -7.47
CA GLN A 74 -2.66 -16.02 -6.75
C GLN A 74 -3.90 -16.85 -6.44
N TYR A 75 -3.73 -17.93 -5.66
CA TYR A 75 -4.82 -18.87 -5.42
C TYR A 75 -5.87 -18.32 -4.46
N LEU A 76 -7.13 -18.30 -4.91
CA LEU A 76 -8.26 -17.79 -4.15
C LEU A 76 -9.33 -18.86 -4.00
N TYR A 77 -9.73 -19.12 -2.77
CA TYR A 77 -10.89 -19.91 -2.41
C TYR A 77 -12.15 -19.05 -2.35
N THR A 78 -13.32 -19.69 -2.39
CA THR A 78 -14.58 -19.05 -2.05
C THR A 78 -15.06 -19.56 -0.70
N CYS A 79 -15.19 -18.64 0.25
CA CYS A 79 -15.78 -18.92 1.56
C CYS A 79 -17.26 -18.53 1.57
N SER A 80 -18.12 -19.39 2.09
CA SER A 80 -19.56 -19.13 2.29
C SER A 80 -19.94 -19.34 3.75
N VAL A 81 -20.58 -18.34 4.34
CA VAL A 81 -21.13 -18.41 5.70
C VAL A 81 -22.64 -18.32 5.61
N GLY A 82 -23.34 -19.37 6.02
CA GLY A 82 -24.79 -19.47 6.02
C GLY A 82 -25.36 -19.48 7.44
N LEU A 83 -26.53 -18.88 7.61
CA LEU A 83 -27.37 -18.98 8.81
C LEU A 83 -28.59 -19.84 8.49
N VAL A 84 -28.70 -20.97 9.17
CA VAL A 84 -29.80 -21.95 8.99
C VAL A 84 -30.66 -21.95 10.25
N ASP A 85 -31.98 -21.88 10.10
CA ASP A 85 -32.89 -21.90 11.26
C ASP A 85 -33.12 -23.32 11.80
N ALA A 86 -33.88 -23.41 12.88
CA ALA A 86 -34.23 -24.68 13.52
C ALA A 86 -35.01 -25.64 12.62
N GLY A 87 -35.65 -25.16 11.57
CA GLY A 87 -36.37 -25.97 10.57
C GLY A 87 -35.48 -26.40 9.41
N GLY A 88 -34.19 -26.07 9.39
CA GLY A 88 -33.26 -26.40 8.32
C GLY A 88 -33.30 -25.41 7.14
N LEU A 89 -34.04 -24.30 7.21
CA LEU A 89 -34.13 -23.32 6.15
C LEU A 89 -32.97 -22.32 6.22
N LEU A 90 -32.27 -22.09 5.10
CA LEU A 90 -31.26 -21.06 4.96
C LEU A 90 -31.92 -19.68 5.03
N ARG A 91 -31.56 -18.88 6.03
CA ARG A 91 -32.11 -17.54 6.29
C ARG A 91 -31.28 -16.43 5.70
N ASP A 92 -29.96 -16.60 5.74
CA ASP A 92 -29.02 -15.62 5.20
C ASP A 92 -27.73 -16.32 4.78
N THR A 93 -27.02 -15.73 3.82
CA THR A 93 -25.71 -16.23 3.39
C THR A 93 -24.81 -15.08 2.94
N SER A 94 -23.53 -15.21 3.25
CA SER A 94 -22.50 -14.30 2.77
C SER A 94 -21.39 -15.09 2.09
N ARG A 95 -20.91 -14.61 0.95
CA ARG A 95 -19.80 -15.21 0.22
C ARG A 95 -18.69 -14.22 0.03
N ARG A 96 -17.43 -14.67 0.22
CA ARG A 96 -16.22 -13.89 -0.04
C ARG A 96 -15.15 -14.79 -0.63
N ARG A 97 -14.30 -14.20 -1.48
CA ARG A 97 -13.05 -14.87 -1.86
C ARG A 97 -12.02 -14.65 -0.77
N VAL A 98 -11.20 -15.65 -0.51
CA VAL A 98 -10.13 -15.62 0.48
C VAL A 98 -8.90 -16.31 -0.08
N GLY A 99 -7.73 -15.71 0.12
CA GLY A 99 -6.45 -16.33 -0.17
C GLY A 99 -5.69 -16.55 1.13
N PHE A 100 -5.11 -17.72 1.30
CA PHE A 100 -4.37 -18.05 2.52
C PHE A 100 -2.90 -17.71 2.36
N ARG A 101 -2.38 -16.91 3.27
CA ARG A 101 -0.96 -16.52 3.31
C ARG A 101 -0.52 -16.30 4.74
N ARG A 102 0.77 -16.44 5.00
CA ARG A 102 1.40 -15.95 6.21
C ARG A 102 2.35 -14.83 5.85
N VAL A 103 2.19 -13.67 6.50
CA VAL A 103 3.06 -12.51 6.30
C VAL A 103 3.70 -12.07 7.61
N ARG A 104 4.97 -11.68 7.56
CA ARG A 104 5.72 -11.11 8.67
C ARG A 104 6.64 -10.01 8.16
N LEU A 105 7.01 -9.07 9.02
CA LEU A 105 8.19 -8.24 8.82
C LEU A 105 9.36 -8.89 9.54
N VAL A 106 10.43 -9.14 8.80
CA VAL A 106 11.66 -9.71 9.33
C VAL A 106 12.81 -8.73 9.21
N MET A 107 13.82 -8.90 10.05
CA MET A 107 14.99 -8.05 10.03
C MET A 107 15.70 -8.13 8.68
N ASN A 108 16.06 -6.97 8.15
CA ASN A 108 16.93 -6.89 6.99
C ASN A 108 18.30 -7.51 7.33
N ALA A 109 19.00 -8.01 6.32
CA ALA A 109 20.33 -8.54 6.54
C ALA A 109 21.28 -7.46 7.08
N ASP A 110 22.24 -7.87 7.88
CA ASP A 110 23.32 -7.05 8.46
C ASP A 110 22.88 -5.89 9.38
N ASN A 111 21.60 -5.84 9.75
CA ASN A 111 21.07 -4.80 10.67
C ASN A 111 21.30 -5.08 12.16
N TRP A 112 21.66 -6.30 12.50
CA TRP A 112 22.10 -6.62 13.85
C TRP A 112 23.60 -6.28 13.95
N GLY A 113 23.91 -5.07 14.38
CA GLY A 113 25.29 -4.70 14.61
C GLY A 113 25.91 -5.56 15.72
N THR A 114 27.11 -6.09 15.48
CA THR A 114 27.92 -6.74 16.50
C THR A 114 29.01 -5.80 16.97
N THR A 115 28.92 -5.31 18.18
CA THR A 115 30.04 -4.65 18.87
C THR A 115 30.35 -5.44 20.14
N GLY A 116 31.45 -5.10 20.80
CA GLY A 116 31.79 -5.69 22.08
C GLY A 116 30.81 -5.42 23.24
N TRP A 117 29.76 -4.64 23.00
CA TRP A 117 28.71 -4.29 23.95
C TRP A 117 27.35 -4.77 23.46
N PRO A 118 26.42 -5.10 24.38
CA PRO A 118 25.05 -5.35 23.98
C PRO A 118 24.50 -4.17 23.18
N GLN A 119 24.06 -4.43 21.96
CA GLN A 119 23.43 -3.42 21.10
C GLN A 119 21.94 -3.62 21.04
N THR A 120 21.23 -2.49 21.06
CA THR A 120 19.85 -2.48 20.64
C THR A 120 19.76 -2.60 19.12
N GLN A 121 18.64 -3.04 18.63
CA GLN A 121 18.29 -3.03 17.22
C GLN A 121 18.46 -1.60 16.68
N ALA A 122 19.28 -1.45 15.62
CA ALA A 122 19.53 -0.13 15.03
C ALA A 122 18.38 0.35 14.15
N TYR A 123 17.75 -0.57 13.39
CA TYR A 123 16.71 -0.25 12.41
C TYR A 123 15.48 -1.12 12.60
N PHE A 124 14.34 -0.63 12.11
CA PHE A 124 13.11 -1.42 12.09
C PHE A 124 13.19 -2.57 11.07
N PRO A 125 12.60 -3.74 11.38
CA PRO A 125 12.43 -4.80 10.40
C PRO A 125 11.43 -4.34 9.34
N ILE A 126 11.83 -4.37 8.07
CA ILE A 126 10.96 -3.94 6.96
C ILE A 126 10.98 -4.92 5.77
N THR A 127 11.74 -6.00 5.85
CA THR A 127 11.69 -7.04 4.84
C THR A 127 10.38 -7.83 4.98
N ILE A 128 9.55 -7.80 3.95
CA ILE A 128 8.34 -8.62 3.88
C ILE A 128 8.74 -10.09 3.70
N GLU A 129 8.33 -10.93 4.64
CA GLU A 129 8.38 -12.38 4.49
C GLU A 129 6.96 -12.90 4.23
N LEU A 130 6.75 -13.44 3.02
CA LEU A 130 5.49 -14.04 2.59
C LEU A 130 5.65 -15.55 2.49
N ASN A 131 4.86 -16.31 3.25
CA ASN A 131 4.92 -17.78 3.29
C ASN A 131 6.33 -18.34 3.49
N GLY A 132 7.12 -17.70 4.37
CA GLY A 132 8.51 -18.09 4.67
C GLY A 132 9.55 -17.63 3.64
N ARG A 133 9.16 -16.90 2.60
CA ARG A 133 10.08 -16.36 1.58
C ARG A 133 10.21 -14.85 1.73
N ARG A 134 11.43 -14.36 1.81
CA ARG A 134 11.71 -12.92 1.79
C ARG A 134 11.45 -12.35 0.39
N ILE A 135 10.72 -11.24 0.33
CA ILE A 135 10.32 -10.58 -0.92
C ILE A 135 11.00 -9.22 -1.02
N PHE A 136 11.61 -8.92 -2.16
CA PHE A 136 11.98 -7.55 -2.49
C PHE A 136 10.72 -6.80 -2.97
N GLY A 137 10.30 -5.79 -2.22
CA GLY A 137 9.19 -4.91 -2.60
C GLY A 137 9.64 -3.96 -3.71
N LYS A 138 9.02 -4.06 -4.88
CA LYS A 138 9.23 -3.14 -6.00
C LYS A 138 7.89 -2.56 -6.40
N GLY A 139 7.76 -1.25 -6.32
CA GLY A 139 6.46 -0.65 -6.50
C GLY A 139 6.44 0.86 -6.47
N SER A 140 5.30 1.41 -6.19
CA SER A 140 5.07 2.83 -6.15
C SER A 140 4.07 3.21 -5.05
N ASN A 141 4.09 4.47 -4.67
CA ASN A 141 3.09 5.08 -3.81
C ASN A 141 1.83 5.37 -4.63
N TYR A 142 0.72 4.83 -4.18
CA TYR A 142 -0.59 5.03 -4.80
C TYR A 142 -1.35 6.12 -4.04
N VAL A 143 -1.72 7.18 -4.73
CA VAL A 143 -2.63 8.23 -4.25
C VAL A 143 -4.03 8.02 -4.87
N PRO A 144 -5.08 8.74 -4.44
CA PRO A 144 -6.39 8.61 -5.08
C PRO A 144 -6.30 8.81 -6.59
N THR A 145 -6.96 7.95 -7.37
CA THR A 145 -6.98 8.03 -8.83
C THR A 145 -7.96 9.09 -9.34
N GLU A 146 -8.94 9.46 -8.53
CA GLU A 146 -10.05 10.35 -8.91
C GLU A 146 -10.45 11.21 -7.71
N ILE A 147 -10.66 12.52 -7.93
CA ILE A 147 -11.16 13.45 -6.92
C ILE A 147 -12.57 13.05 -6.48
N PHE A 148 -13.42 12.70 -7.45
CA PHE A 148 -14.78 12.24 -7.18
C PHE A 148 -14.81 10.73 -6.97
N TYR A 149 -14.59 10.31 -5.75
CA TYR A 149 -14.44 8.90 -5.35
C TYR A 149 -15.63 8.01 -5.79
N SER A 150 -16.83 8.56 -5.92
CA SER A 150 -18.01 7.85 -6.44
C SER A 150 -17.86 7.38 -7.90
N ARG A 151 -16.96 7.99 -8.68
CA ARG A 151 -16.69 7.62 -10.07
C ARG A 151 -15.76 6.41 -10.19
N MET A 152 -15.13 5.96 -9.10
CA MET A 152 -14.26 4.79 -9.10
C MET A 152 -15.06 3.51 -9.33
N THR A 153 -14.96 2.96 -10.51
CA THR A 153 -15.53 1.67 -10.90
C THR A 153 -14.46 0.57 -10.86
N ARG A 154 -14.88 -0.71 -10.93
CA ARG A 154 -13.94 -1.83 -11.08
C ARG A 154 -13.05 -1.69 -12.31
N GLN A 155 -13.60 -1.16 -13.44
CA GLN A 155 -12.84 -0.97 -14.67
C GLN A 155 -11.74 0.08 -14.50
N VAL A 156 -12.04 1.22 -13.88
CA VAL A 156 -11.03 2.26 -13.59
C VAL A 156 -9.90 1.71 -12.73
N TYR A 157 -10.24 0.95 -11.68
CA TYR A 157 -9.21 0.28 -10.87
C TYR A 157 -8.41 -0.75 -11.67
N TYR A 158 -9.07 -1.55 -12.52
CA TYR A 158 -8.39 -2.53 -13.36
C TYR A 158 -7.37 -1.88 -14.29
N ASP A 159 -7.76 -0.82 -15.00
CA ASP A 159 -6.90 -0.11 -15.94
C ASP A 159 -5.69 0.51 -15.22
N THR A 160 -5.94 1.12 -14.06
CA THR A 160 -4.87 1.69 -13.22
C THR A 160 -3.91 0.61 -12.72
N LEU A 161 -4.44 -0.48 -12.15
CA LEU A 161 -3.60 -1.56 -11.60
C LEU A 161 -2.86 -2.34 -12.69
N LYS A 162 -3.45 -2.43 -13.90
CA LYS A 162 -2.76 -3.02 -15.05
C LYS A 162 -1.47 -2.29 -15.39
N CYS A 163 -1.43 -0.97 -15.29
CA CYS A 163 -0.19 -0.21 -15.48
C CYS A 163 0.90 -0.63 -14.48
N ALA A 164 0.54 -0.87 -13.20
CA ALA A 164 1.49 -1.37 -12.21
C ALA A 164 2.04 -2.76 -12.59
N LEU A 165 1.19 -3.63 -13.14
CA LEU A 165 1.62 -4.95 -13.63
C LEU A 165 2.56 -4.83 -14.83
N ASP A 166 2.26 -3.94 -15.77
CA ASP A 166 3.05 -3.71 -16.97
C ASP A 166 4.44 -3.15 -16.62
N CYS A 167 4.52 -2.35 -15.53
CA CYS A 167 5.78 -1.90 -14.93
C CYS A 167 6.44 -2.96 -14.02
N ASN A 168 5.94 -4.21 -14.01
CA ASN A 168 6.50 -5.31 -13.22
C ASN A 168 6.55 -5.03 -11.71
N MET A 169 5.63 -4.24 -11.18
CA MET A 169 5.48 -4.00 -9.75
C MET A 169 4.85 -5.19 -9.04
N ASN A 170 5.17 -5.36 -7.76
CA ASN A 170 4.57 -6.37 -6.88
C ASN A 170 4.02 -5.77 -5.59
N LEU A 171 4.16 -4.46 -5.38
CA LEU A 171 3.77 -3.75 -4.17
C LEU A 171 3.21 -2.37 -4.51
N LEU A 172 2.10 -1.99 -3.89
CA LEU A 172 1.60 -0.63 -3.87
C LEU A 172 1.46 -0.16 -2.41
N ARG A 173 2.04 0.99 -2.10
CA ARG A 173 1.82 1.66 -0.82
C ARG A 173 0.68 2.66 -0.98
N LEU A 174 -0.43 2.42 -0.28
CA LEU A 174 -1.60 3.30 -0.29
C LEU A 174 -1.38 4.43 0.72
N TRP A 175 -1.07 5.59 0.19
CA TRP A 175 -0.69 6.77 0.97
C TRP A 175 -1.81 7.28 1.90
N GLY A 176 -1.43 7.58 3.16
CA GLY A 176 -2.36 7.99 4.22
C GLY A 176 -3.03 9.35 4.04
N GLY A 177 -2.58 10.16 3.08
CA GLY A 177 -3.26 11.40 2.71
C GLY A 177 -4.47 11.23 1.79
N GLY A 178 -4.78 9.98 1.41
CA GLY A 178 -5.91 9.63 0.56
C GLY A 178 -7.01 8.88 1.30
N LEU A 179 -8.15 8.69 0.60
CA LEU A 179 -9.23 7.82 1.09
C LEU A 179 -8.88 6.34 0.90
N VAL A 180 -9.38 5.50 1.81
CA VAL A 180 -9.25 4.04 1.68
C VAL A 180 -10.06 3.55 0.48
N ASN A 181 -9.41 2.87 -0.46
CA ASN A 181 -10.02 2.39 -1.70
C ASN A 181 -11.24 1.48 -1.45
N ARG A 182 -12.11 1.38 -2.47
CA ARG A 182 -13.30 0.53 -2.44
C ARG A 182 -12.93 -0.94 -2.64
N GLU A 183 -13.84 -1.82 -2.30
CA GLU A 183 -13.67 -3.29 -2.37
C GLU A 183 -13.10 -3.80 -3.71
N PRO A 184 -13.56 -3.33 -4.89
CA PRO A 184 -13.02 -3.81 -6.17
C PRO A 184 -11.51 -3.59 -6.37
N PHE A 185 -10.92 -2.60 -5.71
CA PHE A 185 -9.47 -2.39 -5.73
C PHE A 185 -8.72 -3.56 -5.10
N PHE A 186 -9.14 -3.94 -3.89
CA PHE A 186 -8.49 -5.03 -3.13
C PHE A 186 -8.75 -6.38 -3.78
N GLU A 187 -9.97 -6.63 -4.28
CA GLU A 187 -10.28 -7.83 -5.06
C GLU A 187 -9.37 -7.98 -6.28
N LEU A 188 -9.11 -6.89 -7.01
CA LEU A 188 -8.19 -6.89 -8.14
C LEU A 188 -6.74 -7.10 -7.70
N CYS A 189 -6.30 -6.49 -6.62
CA CYS A 189 -4.96 -6.73 -6.06
C CYS A 189 -4.78 -8.21 -5.66
N ASP A 190 -5.81 -8.84 -5.08
CA ASP A 190 -5.82 -10.27 -4.75
C ASP A 190 -5.66 -11.13 -6.01
N GLU A 191 -6.41 -10.82 -7.08
CA GLU A 191 -6.37 -11.52 -8.37
C GLU A 191 -5.04 -11.35 -9.11
N MET A 192 -4.48 -10.15 -9.04
CA MET A 192 -3.27 -9.77 -9.77
C MET A 192 -1.98 -10.06 -9.02
N GLY A 193 -2.05 -10.38 -7.73
CA GLY A 193 -0.90 -10.63 -6.88
C GLY A 193 -0.13 -9.37 -6.49
N LEU A 194 -0.78 -8.22 -6.49
CA LEU A 194 -0.19 -6.98 -6.00
C LEU A 194 -0.31 -6.92 -4.48
N MET A 195 0.80 -6.90 -3.77
CA MET A 195 0.83 -6.64 -2.35
C MET A 195 0.39 -5.21 -2.07
N VAL A 196 -0.32 -5.01 -0.96
CA VAL A 196 -0.81 -3.71 -0.51
C VAL A 196 -0.22 -3.40 0.86
N TRP A 197 0.47 -2.29 0.96
CA TRP A 197 0.79 -1.60 2.19
C TRP A 197 -0.28 -0.54 2.42
N GLN A 198 -1.18 -0.76 3.37
CA GLN A 198 -2.29 0.14 3.67
C GLN A 198 -1.94 1.07 4.81
N GLU A 199 -1.93 2.37 4.57
CA GLU A 199 -1.89 3.38 5.62
C GLU A 199 -3.30 3.75 6.10
N PHE A 200 -3.42 4.08 7.39
CA PHE A 200 -4.60 4.78 7.91
C PHE A 200 -4.58 6.23 7.45
N THR A 201 -5.74 6.89 7.50
CA THR A 201 -5.98 8.22 6.93
C THR A 201 -5.31 9.36 7.73
N MET A 202 -4.00 9.24 7.96
CA MET A 202 -3.15 10.26 8.59
C MET A 202 -1.91 10.54 7.76
N SER A 203 -1.59 11.82 7.54
CA SER A 203 -0.45 12.23 6.72
C SER A 203 0.05 13.62 7.10
N CYS A 204 1.38 13.75 7.23
CA CYS A 204 2.11 15.03 7.28
C CYS A 204 1.55 16.08 8.25
N ASN A 205 0.85 15.68 9.31
CA ASN A 205 0.19 16.62 10.22
C ASN A 205 0.25 16.13 11.67
N VAL A 206 -0.07 17.02 12.60
CA VAL A 206 -0.25 16.72 14.03
C VAL A 206 -1.69 16.26 14.25
N TYR A 207 -1.83 15.09 14.85
CA TYR A 207 -3.12 14.54 15.26
C TYR A 207 -3.21 14.57 16.79
N PRO A 208 -4.04 15.48 17.37
CA PRO A 208 -4.03 15.68 18.81
C PRO A 208 -4.65 14.50 19.59
N ASP A 209 -4.16 14.33 20.82
CA ASP A 209 -4.59 13.27 21.74
C ASP A 209 -5.96 13.62 22.41
N LYS A 210 -6.91 14.13 21.65
CA LYS A 210 -8.25 14.49 22.15
C LYS A 210 -9.20 13.29 22.10
N PRO A 211 -9.98 13.03 23.17
CA PRO A 211 -10.88 11.89 23.23
C PRO A 211 -11.83 11.80 22.02
N GLU A 212 -12.35 12.94 21.55
CA GLU A 212 -13.29 12.99 20.42
C GLU A 212 -12.63 12.53 19.12
N LEU A 213 -11.37 12.89 18.89
CA LEU A 213 -10.61 12.45 17.73
C LEU A 213 -10.24 10.97 17.84
N LEU A 214 -9.82 10.53 19.02
CA LEU A 214 -9.49 9.13 19.26
C LEU A 214 -10.71 8.21 19.04
N ASP A 215 -11.92 8.64 19.46
CA ASP A 215 -13.17 7.91 19.20
C ASP A 215 -13.48 7.78 17.70
N VAL A 216 -13.22 8.81 16.91
CA VAL A 216 -13.38 8.78 15.44
C VAL A 216 -12.37 7.83 14.82
N ILE A 217 -11.09 7.98 15.17
CA ILE A 217 -10.00 7.09 14.68
C ILE A 217 -10.30 5.63 15.01
N GLU A 218 -10.76 5.34 16.24
CA GLU A 218 -11.11 3.97 16.65
C GLU A 218 -12.20 3.37 15.76
N LYS A 219 -13.32 4.09 15.60
CA LYS A 219 -14.48 3.61 14.82
C LYS A 219 -14.15 3.40 13.35
N GLU A 220 -13.47 4.36 12.74
CA GLU A 220 -13.03 4.28 11.34
C GLU A 220 -12.05 3.13 11.13
N SER A 221 -11.02 3.04 11.96
CA SER A 221 -9.98 2.02 11.83
C SER A 221 -10.51 0.61 12.04
N ILE A 222 -11.40 0.40 13.00
CA ILE A 222 -12.08 -0.90 13.19
C ILE A 222 -12.86 -1.29 11.92
N SER A 223 -13.56 -0.34 11.31
CA SER A 223 -14.29 -0.58 10.07
C SER A 223 -13.36 -0.96 8.92
N VAL A 224 -12.27 -0.22 8.74
CA VAL A 224 -11.26 -0.46 7.71
C VAL A 224 -10.61 -1.84 7.90
N ILE A 225 -10.10 -2.14 9.10
CA ILE A 225 -9.42 -3.41 9.37
C ILE A 225 -10.38 -4.59 9.13
N LYS A 226 -11.60 -4.54 9.64
CA LYS A 226 -12.59 -5.63 9.45
C LYS A 226 -12.97 -5.85 7.99
N ARG A 227 -12.99 -4.79 7.21
CA ARG A 227 -13.27 -4.88 5.77
C ARG A 227 -12.12 -5.53 5.01
N LEU A 228 -10.87 -5.16 5.33
CA LEU A 228 -9.72 -5.46 4.50
C LEU A 228 -8.89 -6.67 4.94
N LYS A 229 -8.93 -7.08 6.20
CA LYS A 229 -8.06 -8.14 6.74
C LYS A 229 -8.22 -9.52 6.08
N SER A 230 -9.34 -9.76 5.38
CA SER A 230 -9.55 -11.00 4.64
C SER A 230 -8.94 -11.01 3.24
N HIS A 231 -8.47 -9.85 2.75
CA HIS A 231 -7.77 -9.73 1.48
C HIS A 231 -6.31 -10.17 1.64
N PRO A 232 -5.85 -11.21 0.95
CA PRO A 232 -4.47 -11.67 1.05
C PRO A 232 -3.46 -10.65 0.55
N CYS A 233 -3.85 -9.74 -0.32
CA CYS A 233 -3.00 -8.66 -0.82
C CYS A 233 -2.56 -7.68 0.27
N VAL A 234 -3.34 -7.46 1.33
CA VAL A 234 -2.98 -6.54 2.43
C VAL A 234 -1.89 -7.19 3.28
N VAL A 235 -0.65 -6.76 3.11
CA VAL A 235 0.52 -7.38 3.75
C VAL A 235 1.13 -6.53 4.87
N LEU A 236 0.72 -5.26 4.99
CA LEU A 236 1.26 -4.33 5.97
C LEU A 236 0.23 -3.25 6.30
N TRP A 237 -0.01 -3.03 7.59
CA TRP A 237 -0.72 -1.89 8.13
C TRP A 237 0.28 -0.80 8.54
N CYS A 238 -0.06 0.46 8.30
CA CYS A 238 0.77 1.58 8.71
C CYS A 238 -0.08 2.72 9.28
N GLY A 239 0.38 3.32 10.37
CA GLY A 239 -0.33 4.40 11.05
C GLY A 239 -0.53 5.64 10.19
N GLY A 240 0.38 5.90 9.25
CA GLY A 240 0.26 7.01 8.30
C GLY A 240 1.61 7.51 7.77
N ASN A 241 1.53 8.57 6.97
CA ASN A 241 2.67 9.13 6.26
C ASN A 241 3.38 10.22 7.07
N GLU A 242 4.71 10.11 7.22
CA GLU A 242 5.61 11.15 7.75
C GLU A 242 5.24 11.72 9.12
N LEU A 243 4.65 10.88 9.99
CA LEU A 243 4.15 11.34 11.27
C LEU A 243 5.26 11.61 12.31
N PHE A 244 6.46 11.04 12.12
CA PHE A 244 7.62 11.28 12.98
C PHE A 244 8.54 12.40 12.48
N ASN A 245 8.20 13.04 11.38
CA ASN A 245 8.93 14.20 10.87
C ASN A 245 8.67 15.43 11.76
N GLY A 246 9.60 16.39 11.74
CA GLY A 246 9.54 17.57 12.61
C GLY A 246 8.26 18.41 12.47
N TRP A 247 7.72 18.49 11.25
CA TRP A 247 6.48 19.21 10.98
C TRP A 247 5.21 18.50 11.47
N SER A 248 5.24 17.18 11.62
CA SER A 248 4.14 16.40 12.20
C SER A 248 4.27 16.28 13.72
N GLY A 249 5.50 16.22 14.24
CA GLY A 249 5.78 16.26 15.67
C GLY A 249 5.25 15.08 16.49
N MET A 250 4.79 14.00 15.83
CA MET A 250 4.32 12.81 16.53
C MET A 250 5.48 11.88 16.89
N THR A 251 5.23 10.97 17.82
CA THR A 251 6.20 9.99 18.29
C THR A 251 5.51 8.63 18.53
N ASN A 252 6.29 7.61 18.86
CA ASN A 252 5.75 6.31 19.29
C ASN A 252 4.93 6.38 20.60
N GLN A 253 4.89 7.52 21.28
CA GLN A 253 4.05 7.75 22.46
C GLN A 253 2.73 8.43 22.13
N SER A 254 2.54 8.93 20.90
CA SER A 254 1.30 9.57 20.45
C SER A 254 0.12 8.61 20.53
N HIS A 255 -0.95 9.03 21.22
CA HIS A 255 -2.11 8.15 21.47
C HIS A 255 -2.80 7.65 20.20
N PRO A 256 -2.96 8.44 19.12
CA PRO A 256 -3.52 7.91 17.87
C PRO A 256 -2.76 6.68 17.35
N LEU A 257 -1.42 6.73 17.34
CA LEU A 257 -0.59 5.63 16.82
C LEU A 257 -0.60 4.40 17.72
N ARG A 258 -0.60 4.60 19.04
CA ARG A 258 -0.75 3.50 20.01
C ARG A 258 -2.12 2.85 19.94
N LEU A 259 -3.16 3.65 19.68
CA LEU A 259 -4.51 3.15 19.45
C LEU A 259 -4.57 2.27 18.21
N LEU A 260 -4.00 2.72 17.08
CA LEU A 260 -3.96 1.95 15.84
C LEU A 260 -3.19 0.62 16.00
N ASP A 261 -2.06 0.62 16.69
CA ASP A 261 -1.31 -0.60 17.00
C ASP A 261 -2.17 -1.60 17.79
N LYS A 262 -2.84 -1.13 18.85
CA LYS A 262 -3.79 -1.94 19.61
C LYS A 262 -4.89 -2.52 18.72
N LEU A 263 -5.50 -1.70 17.86
CA LEU A 263 -6.60 -2.13 17.00
C LEU A 263 -6.15 -3.14 15.94
N CYS A 264 -4.97 -2.95 15.34
CA CYS A 264 -4.38 -3.92 14.43
C CYS A 264 -4.16 -5.26 15.15
N TYR A 265 -3.59 -5.25 16.36
CA TYR A 265 -3.39 -6.46 17.15
C TYR A 265 -4.72 -7.16 17.51
N GLU A 266 -5.73 -6.41 17.92
CA GLU A 266 -7.03 -6.97 18.32
C GLU A 266 -7.83 -7.55 17.17
N TYR A 267 -7.80 -6.87 15.99
CA TYR A 267 -8.68 -7.20 14.86
C TYR A 267 -7.98 -7.91 13.71
N ASP A 268 -6.66 -7.76 13.54
CA ASP A 268 -5.86 -8.44 12.50
C ASP A 268 -4.40 -8.67 12.91
N ARG A 269 -4.18 -9.39 13.98
CA ARG A 269 -2.83 -9.68 14.52
C ARG A 269 -1.90 -10.47 13.59
N PHE A 270 -2.43 -10.99 12.47
CA PHE A 270 -1.66 -11.80 11.51
C PHE A 270 -1.06 -10.98 10.37
N THR A 271 -1.41 -9.70 10.27
CA THR A 271 -0.77 -8.74 9.37
C THR A 271 0.02 -7.74 10.20
N PRO A 272 1.32 -7.55 9.92
CA PRO A 272 2.16 -6.65 10.70
C PRO A 272 1.69 -5.19 10.61
N TYR A 273 2.05 -4.42 11.64
CA TYR A 273 1.78 -2.99 11.72
C TYR A 273 3.08 -2.21 11.95
N ILE A 274 3.20 -1.04 11.33
CA ILE A 274 4.23 -0.03 11.64
C ILE A 274 3.57 1.32 11.92
N MET A 275 4.18 2.13 12.78
CA MET A 275 3.56 3.38 13.24
C MET A 275 3.48 4.46 12.17
N THR A 276 4.47 4.55 11.31
CA THR A 276 4.53 5.55 10.22
C THR A 276 5.58 5.13 9.19
N SER A 277 5.63 5.81 8.05
CA SER A 277 6.73 5.78 7.09
C SER A 277 7.22 7.21 6.83
N PRO A 278 8.56 7.48 6.84
CA PRO A 278 9.61 6.51 7.13
C PRO A 278 9.79 6.27 8.64
N LEU A 279 10.32 5.10 8.98
CA LEU A 279 10.91 4.82 10.28
C LEU A 279 12.44 4.88 10.19
N TYR A 280 13.13 4.89 11.34
CA TYR A 280 14.58 4.93 11.37
C TYR A 280 15.22 3.80 10.57
N GLY A 281 16.07 4.17 9.62
CA GLY A 281 16.67 3.27 8.64
C GLY A 281 16.00 3.27 7.26
N MET A 282 14.75 3.73 7.16
CA MET A 282 14.05 3.92 5.88
C MET A 282 14.32 5.31 5.30
N GLY A 283 14.04 5.52 4.02
CA GLY A 283 14.18 6.80 3.34
C GLY A 283 12.92 7.29 2.65
N HIS A 284 12.65 8.61 2.79
CA HIS A 284 11.83 9.41 1.89
C HIS A 284 12.74 10.44 1.22
N GLY A 285 12.76 10.48 -0.12
CA GLY A 285 13.73 11.20 -0.95
C GLY A 285 14.90 10.26 -1.36
N CYS A 286 15.79 10.62 -2.27
CA CYS A 286 15.86 11.87 -3.02
C CYS A 286 14.67 12.06 -3.98
N TYR A 287 14.29 13.33 -4.26
CA TYR A 287 13.28 13.70 -5.24
C TYR A 287 13.85 14.61 -6.34
N LEU A 288 15.14 14.53 -6.60
CA LEU A 288 15.85 15.41 -7.51
C LEU A 288 16.80 14.59 -8.37
N ALA A 289 16.92 14.95 -9.65
CA ALA A 289 17.97 14.41 -10.50
C ALA A 289 19.36 14.97 -10.11
N ILE A 290 19.38 16.22 -9.62
CA ILE A 290 20.57 16.87 -9.06
C ILE A 290 20.26 17.29 -7.63
N THR A 291 21.06 16.85 -6.67
CA THR A 291 20.91 17.24 -5.27
C THR A 291 21.22 18.72 -5.06
N ARG A 292 20.85 19.27 -3.88
CA ARG A 292 21.15 20.66 -3.52
C ARG A 292 22.66 20.95 -3.48
N GLU A 293 23.46 19.93 -3.26
CA GLU A 293 24.94 19.98 -3.22
C GLU A 293 25.56 19.88 -4.62
N GLY A 294 24.74 19.70 -5.67
CA GLY A 294 25.18 19.59 -7.06
C GLY A 294 25.62 18.18 -7.48
N ASN A 295 25.36 17.17 -6.64
CA ASN A 295 25.63 15.78 -6.99
C ASN A 295 24.44 15.16 -7.74
N GLU A 296 24.67 14.09 -8.47
CA GLU A 296 23.56 13.32 -9.05
C GLU A 296 22.70 12.69 -7.95
N GLY A 297 21.36 12.72 -8.11
CA GLY A 297 20.42 12.19 -7.12
C GLY A 297 20.61 10.71 -6.82
N ILE A 298 21.13 9.93 -7.76
CA ILE A 298 21.49 8.53 -7.57
C ILE A 298 22.57 8.32 -6.49
N SER A 299 23.40 9.34 -6.19
CA SER A 299 24.42 9.24 -5.13
C SER A 299 23.81 8.90 -3.77
N ASP A 300 22.59 9.36 -3.48
CA ASP A 300 21.88 8.97 -2.26
C ASP A 300 21.60 7.48 -2.15
N PHE A 301 21.52 6.78 -3.28
CA PHE A 301 21.34 5.33 -3.33
C PHE A 301 22.66 4.56 -3.30
N VAL A 302 23.73 5.16 -3.82
CA VAL A 302 25.08 4.58 -3.84
C VAL A 302 25.78 4.74 -2.49
N ASP A 303 25.71 5.93 -1.91
CA ASP A 303 26.54 6.32 -0.76
C ASP A 303 25.81 6.13 0.58
N VAL A 304 24.47 6.26 0.61
CA VAL A 304 23.68 6.16 1.83
C VAL A 304 23.01 4.80 1.93
N TYR A 305 23.20 4.13 3.08
CA TYR A 305 22.51 2.88 3.37
C TYR A 305 21.08 3.15 3.88
N ARG A 306 20.09 2.49 3.25
CA ARG A 306 18.71 2.44 3.71
C ARG A 306 18.20 1.01 3.73
N THR A 307 17.41 0.67 4.76
CA THR A 307 16.75 -0.64 4.85
C THR A 307 15.62 -0.77 3.85
N ALA A 308 15.01 0.35 3.47
CA ALA A 308 13.96 0.49 2.47
C ALA A 308 13.90 1.93 1.96
N TYR A 309 13.69 2.09 0.66
CA TYR A 309 13.30 3.36 0.06
C TYR A 309 11.78 3.33 -0.11
N THR A 310 11.06 4.02 0.78
CA THR A 310 9.61 3.98 0.85
C THR A 310 8.94 5.16 0.13
N GLU A 311 9.74 6.18 -0.19
CA GLU A 311 9.46 7.19 -1.19
C GLU A 311 10.77 7.66 -1.82
N PHE A 312 10.77 7.93 -3.11
CA PHE A 312 11.84 8.59 -3.84
C PHE A 312 11.33 8.96 -5.23
N GLY A 313 11.99 9.89 -5.90
CA GLY A 313 11.54 10.28 -7.22
C GLY A 313 12.54 11.13 -7.97
N SER A 314 12.21 11.37 -9.23
CA SER A 314 12.83 12.36 -10.09
C SER A 314 11.70 13.04 -10.84
N PRO A 315 11.33 14.27 -10.49
CA PRO A 315 10.23 14.97 -11.12
C PRO A 315 10.50 15.23 -12.61
N SER A 316 9.42 15.22 -13.38
CA SER A 316 9.44 15.50 -14.81
C SER A 316 8.17 16.21 -15.24
N PRO A 317 8.19 17.03 -16.30
CA PRO A 317 6.97 17.44 -16.97
C PRO A 317 6.20 16.21 -17.48
N ALA A 318 4.87 16.32 -17.50
CA ALA A 318 4.01 15.33 -18.14
C ALA A 318 4.21 15.35 -19.66
N PRO A 319 3.83 14.29 -20.41
CA PRO A 319 3.92 14.28 -21.86
C PRO A 319 3.20 15.47 -22.50
N PHE A 320 3.80 16.10 -23.51
CA PHE A 320 3.27 17.29 -24.17
C PHE A 320 1.81 17.13 -24.62
N GLU A 321 1.48 15.98 -25.20
CA GLU A 321 0.12 15.68 -25.66
C GLU A 321 -0.91 15.64 -24.50
N TYR A 322 -0.48 15.25 -23.31
CA TYR A 322 -1.32 15.30 -22.11
C TYR A 322 -1.52 16.74 -21.66
N ILE A 323 -0.43 17.52 -21.53
CA ILE A 323 -0.50 18.94 -21.15
C ILE A 323 -1.44 19.69 -22.08
N ARG A 324 -1.31 19.51 -23.39
CA ARG A 324 -2.13 20.16 -24.42
C ARG A 324 -3.63 19.89 -24.28
N GLN A 325 -4.05 18.80 -23.64
CA GLN A 325 -5.47 18.48 -23.43
C GLN A 325 -6.11 19.36 -22.36
N TYR A 326 -5.34 19.85 -21.40
CA TYR A 326 -5.83 20.56 -20.23
C TYR A 326 -5.40 22.02 -20.16
N CYS A 327 -4.34 22.40 -20.90
CA CYS A 327 -3.83 23.76 -20.94
C CYS A 327 -4.56 24.60 -22.01
N PRO A 328 -5.00 25.82 -21.68
CA PRO A 328 -5.50 26.76 -22.67
C PRO A 328 -4.45 27.01 -23.78
N PRO A 329 -4.86 27.05 -25.07
CA PRO A 329 -3.91 27.18 -26.17
C PRO A 329 -3.02 28.44 -26.11
N ASP A 330 -3.51 29.53 -25.58
CA ASP A 330 -2.80 30.80 -25.40
C ASP A 330 -1.82 30.80 -24.22
N GLU A 331 -1.96 29.85 -23.28
CA GLU A 331 -1.05 29.68 -22.11
C GLU A 331 -0.03 28.55 -22.34
N LEU A 332 -0.25 27.67 -23.32
CA LEU A 332 0.52 26.42 -23.49
C LEU A 332 2.04 26.65 -23.55
N TYR A 333 2.48 27.66 -24.30
CA TYR A 333 3.90 27.96 -24.47
C TYR A 333 4.43 29.03 -23.50
N ASN A 334 3.58 29.53 -22.59
CA ASN A 334 3.94 30.50 -21.57
C ASN A 334 4.01 29.83 -20.20
N VAL A 335 5.08 29.09 -19.94
CA VAL A 335 5.31 28.44 -18.64
C VAL A 335 5.50 29.50 -17.57
N SER A 336 4.46 29.81 -16.80
CA SER A 336 4.41 30.93 -15.87
C SER A 336 3.64 30.57 -14.58
N ALA A 337 4.03 31.22 -13.47
CA ALA A 337 3.33 31.10 -12.20
C ALA A 337 1.97 31.82 -12.16
N ASP A 338 1.60 32.54 -13.19
CA ASP A 338 0.37 33.34 -13.24
C ASP A 338 -0.75 32.68 -14.08
N ASN A 339 -0.58 31.41 -14.45
CA ASN A 339 -1.47 30.73 -15.37
C ASN A 339 -1.64 29.23 -15.04
N CYS A 340 -2.20 28.45 -15.98
CA CYS A 340 -2.52 27.03 -15.84
C CYS A 340 -1.32 26.16 -15.43
N TRP A 341 -0.08 26.54 -15.71
CA TRP A 341 1.10 25.78 -15.31
C TRP A 341 1.24 25.69 -13.78
N ARG A 342 0.90 26.75 -13.06
CA ARG A 342 0.82 26.74 -11.60
C ARG A 342 -0.40 25.96 -11.11
N ASP A 343 -1.57 26.20 -11.71
CA ASP A 343 -2.82 25.53 -11.32
C ASP A 343 -2.73 24.00 -11.48
N HIS A 344 -1.90 23.56 -12.44
CA HIS A 344 -1.59 22.16 -12.71
C HIS A 344 -0.24 21.70 -12.12
N HIS A 345 0.21 22.30 -11.04
CA HIS A 345 1.31 21.89 -10.19
C HIS A 345 2.71 21.84 -10.83
N ALA A 346 2.92 22.38 -12.02
CA ALA A 346 4.24 22.32 -12.68
C ALA A 346 5.26 23.26 -12.06
N ILE A 347 4.84 24.46 -11.67
CA ILE A 347 5.70 25.52 -11.14
C ILE A 347 5.05 26.23 -9.94
N ASP A 348 5.85 26.86 -9.13
CA ASP A 348 5.49 27.75 -8.00
C ASP A 348 4.45 27.17 -7.00
N SER A 349 4.43 25.85 -6.85
CA SER A 349 3.58 25.19 -5.86
C SER A 349 4.33 24.94 -4.53
N TRP A 350 5.61 24.55 -4.59
CA TRP A 350 6.49 24.28 -3.45
C TRP A 350 7.81 25.08 -3.53
N GLY A 351 8.06 25.69 -4.67
CA GLY A 351 9.21 26.48 -5.02
C GLY A 351 9.14 26.88 -6.50
N PRO A 352 10.06 27.71 -7.00
CA PRO A 352 9.94 28.33 -8.31
C PRO A 352 9.75 27.36 -9.47
N GLU A 353 10.44 26.24 -9.47
CA GLU A 353 10.33 25.23 -10.53
C GLU A 353 9.44 24.05 -10.16
N THR A 354 9.12 23.88 -8.88
CA THR A 354 8.38 22.77 -8.29
C THR A 354 8.75 21.42 -8.95
N TRP A 355 7.90 20.87 -9.83
CA TRP A 355 8.10 19.59 -10.47
C TRP A 355 8.53 19.67 -11.93
N PHE A 356 8.43 20.85 -12.60
CA PHE A 356 8.88 21.02 -13.99
C PHE A 356 10.41 20.92 -14.12
N ARG A 357 11.17 21.40 -13.14
CA ARG A 357 12.61 21.22 -13.00
C ARG A 357 13.44 21.56 -14.25
N ARG A 358 13.08 22.64 -14.97
CA ARG A 358 13.77 23.06 -16.20
C ARG A 358 15.28 23.20 -16.01
N SER A 359 15.73 23.77 -14.89
CA SER A 359 17.15 23.95 -14.61
C SER A 359 17.93 22.64 -14.55
N GLU A 360 17.34 21.59 -14.00
CA GLU A 360 17.95 20.24 -13.97
C GLU A 360 17.99 19.62 -15.36
N ILE A 361 16.89 19.72 -16.13
CA ILE A 361 16.81 19.22 -17.50
C ILE A 361 17.89 19.89 -18.37
N GLU A 362 18.03 21.21 -18.29
CA GLU A 362 19.03 21.96 -19.05
C GLU A 362 20.47 21.67 -18.60
N ALA A 363 20.66 21.32 -17.33
CA ALA A 363 21.99 20.92 -16.83
C ALA A 363 22.49 19.60 -17.46
N TYR A 364 21.57 18.67 -17.80
CA TYR A 364 21.91 17.39 -18.42
C TYR A 364 21.96 17.47 -19.95
N TYR A 365 21.01 18.16 -20.57
CA TYR A 365 20.78 18.13 -22.02
C TYR A 365 21.12 19.44 -22.72
N GLY A 366 21.43 20.50 -21.96
CA GLY A 366 21.52 21.85 -22.49
C GLY A 366 20.14 22.48 -22.76
N PRO A 367 20.10 23.79 -23.05
CA PRO A 367 18.85 24.49 -23.39
C PRO A 367 18.24 23.90 -24.65
N ALA A 368 16.92 23.67 -24.63
CA ALA A 368 16.17 23.22 -25.81
C ALA A 368 15.49 24.37 -26.52
N ASP A 369 15.39 24.27 -27.85
CA ASP A 369 14.80 25.31 -28.72
C ASP A 369 13.27 25.39 -28.59
N THR A 370 12.62 24.32 -28.13
CA THR A 370 11.15 24.22 -28.02
C THR A 370 10.74 23.62 -26.66
N LEU A 371 9.49 23.91 -26.26
CA LEU A 371 8.88 23.33 -25.05
C LEU A 371 8.76 21.81 -25.17
N GLU A 372 8.36 21.32 -26.35
CA GLU A 372 8.22 19.88 -26.63
C GLU A 372 9.55 19.14 -26.37
N LYS A 373 10.67 19.75 -26.86
CA LYS A 373 11.99 19.14 -26.63
C LYS A 373 12.43 19.22 -25.17
N THR A 374 12.10 20.30 -24.46
CA THR A 374 12.34 20.37 -23.00
C THR A 374 11.58 19.26 -22.26
N ILE A 375 10.31 19.02 -22.63
CA ILE A 375 9.48 17.98 -22.03
C ILE A 375 10.04 16.59 -22.36
N GLU A 376 10.41 16.32 -23.60
CA GLU A 376 11.02 15.06 -24.03
C GLU A 376 12.30 14.75 -23.22
N ASN A 377 13.19 15.73 -23.10
CA ASN A 377 14.42 15.62 -22.30
C ASN A 377 14.10 15.36 -20.83
N GLY A 378 13.07 16.01 -20.27
CA GLY A 378 12.64 15.79 -18.89
C GLY A 378 12.13 14.38 -18.64
N LEU A 379 11.32 13.83 -19.55
CA LEU A 379 10.83 12.46 -19.48
C LEU A 379 11.97 11.42 -19.58
N GLU A 380 12.97 11.70 -20.45
CA GLU A 380 14.17 10.85 -20.56
C GLU A 380 14.99 10.90 -19.27
N LEU A 381 15.22 12.09 -18.72
CA LEU A 381 15.92 12.27 -17.44
C LEU A 381 15.24 11.51 -16.31
N GLN A 382 13.92 11.59 -16.20
CA GLN A 382 13.14 10.86 -15.21
C GLN A 382 13.33 9.34 -15.37
N GLY A 383 13.22 8.84 -16.61
CA GLY A 383 13.37 7.41 -16.91
C GLY A 383 14.75 6.87 -16.50
N GLU A 384 15.84 7.57 -16.87
CA GLU A 384 17.20 7.17 -16.50
C GLU A 384 17.44 7.30 -14.99
N SER A 385 16.92 8.35 -14.35
CA SER A 385 17.01 8.53 -12.90
C SER A 385 16.32 7.38 -12.15
N TYR A 386 15.08 7.06 -12.49
CA TYR A 386 14.35 5.95 -11.87
C TYR A 386 15.04 4.60 -12.09
N LYS A 387 15.51 4.34 -13.31
CA LYS A 387 16.27 3.13 -13.61
C LYS A 387 17.44 2.97 -12.67
N GLY A 388 18.32 3.99 -12.57
CA GLY A 388 19.48 3.96 -11.69
C GLY A 388 19.11 3.78 -10.21
N MET A 389 18.10 4.51 -9.71
CA MET A 389 17.64 4.42 -8.32
C MET A 389 17.09 3.02 -7.98
N PHE A 390 16.27 2.43 -8.85
CA PHE A 390 15.76 1.07 -8.64
C PHE A 390 16.86 0.01 -8.73
N GLU A 391 17.81 0.14 -9.66
CA GLU A 391 18.95 -0.77 -9.82
C GLU A 391 19.84 -0.75 -8.57
N GLU A 392 20.17 0.44 -8.05
CA GLU A 392 20.99 0.59 -6.84
C GLU A 392 20.29 0.04 -5.58
N ALA A 393 19.00 0.37 -5.39
CA ALA A 393 18.22 -0.21 -4.29
C ALA A 393 18.19 -1.75 -4.38
N ARG A 394 18.02 -2.29 -5.59
CA ARG A 394 18.01 -3.73 -5.83
C ARG A 394 19.37 -4.39 -5.64
N ARG A 395 20.45 -3.72 -6.03
CA ARG A 395 21.83 -4.22 -5.85
C ARG A 395 22.15 -4.49 -4.39
N ARG A 396 21.55 -3.76 -3.47
CA ARG A 396 21.76 -3.90 -2.03
C ARG A 396 20.89 -4.96 -1.35
N TRP A 397 20.09 -5.69 -2.12
CA TRP A 397 19.34 -6.82 -1.57
C TRP A 397 20.28 -7.89 -1.00
N PRO A 398 20.03 -8.48 0.21
CA PRO A 398 18.85 -8.35 1.07
C PRO A 398 18.96 -7.29 2.19
N ALA A 399 19.98 -6.45 2.17
CA ALA A 399 20.13 -5.38 3.15
C ALA A 399 19.09 -4.28 2.95
N THR A 400 18.87 -3.85 1.70
CA THR A 400 17.71 -3.02 1.29
C THR A 400 16.60 -3.94 0.79
N SER A 401 15.38 -3.79 1.31
CA SER A 401 14.30 -4.75 1.08
C SER A 401 13.20 -4.26 0.16
N MET A 402 13.17 -2.98 -0.17
CA MET A 402 12.18 -2.44 -1.11
C MET A 402 12.62 -1.10 -1.72
N ALA A 403 12.00 -0.83 -2.87
CA ALA A 403 12.05 0.45 -3.56
C ALA A 403 10.64 0.80 -4.04
N VAL A 404 10.08 1.90 -3.54
CA VAL A 404 8.72 2.36 -3.76
C VAL A 404 8.78 3.84 -4.11
N ASN A 405 8.68 4.18 -5.39
CA ASN A 405 8.80 5.57 -5.83
C ASN A 405 7.57 6.41 -5.50
N TRP A 406 7.74 7.71 -5.45
CA TRP A 406 6.68 8.71 -5.35
C TRP A 406 6.52 9.39 -6.71
N CYS A 407 5.33 9.35 -7.36
CA CYS A 407 4.21 8.48 -7.03
C CYS A 407 3.66 7.83 -8.31
N PHE A 408 2.72 6.90 -8.16
CA PHE A 408 2.21 6.08 -9.26
C PHE A 408 1.19 6.82 -10.12
N ASN A 409 0.37 7.65 -9.52
CA ASN A 409 -0.79 8.28 -10.14
C ASN A 409 -1.18 9.55 -9.41
N GLU A 410 -2.08 10.34 -10.00
CA GLU A 410 -2.64 11.55 -9.42
C GLU A 410 -4.12 11.71 -9.75
N PRO A 411 -4.93 12.32 -8.85
CA PRO A 411 -6.35 12.57 -9.10
C PRO A 411 -6.61 13.84 -9.90
N TRP A 412 -5.62 14.71 -10.06
CA TRP A 412 -5.65 16.00 -10.76
C TRP A 412 -4.74 15.93 -11.99
N PRO A 413 -5.10 16.55 -13.12
CA PRO A 413 -4.22 16.55 -14.30
C PRO A 413 -3.00 17.45 -14.10
N CYS A 414 -2.00 16.97 -13.34
CA CYS A 414 -0.76 17.70 -13.15
C CYS A 414 0.08 17.76 -14.41
N PHE A 415 0.74 18.91 -14.66
CA PHE A 415 1.62 19.10 -15.82
C PHE A 415 3.07 18.70 -15.54
N ALA A 416 3.37 18.40 -14.30
CA ALA A 416 4.63 17.77 -13.88
C ALA A 416 4.43 17.01 -12.56
N ASN A 417 5.20 15.92 -12.38
CA ASN A 417 5.19 15.11 -11.15
C ASN A 417 6.55 14.40 -10.97
#